data_0535f4532115384d5d355972f3fa5976
#
_entry.id   0535f4532115384d5d355972f3fa5976
#
_cell.length_a   1.000
_cell.length_b   1.000
_cell.length_c   1.000
_cell.angle_alpha   90.00
_cell.angle_beta   90.00
_cell.angle_gamma   90.00
#
_symmetry.space_group_name_H-M   'P 1'
#
loop_
_entity.id
_entity.type
_entity.pdbx_description
1 polymer ?
#
loop_
_entity_poly.entity_id
_entity_poly.type
_entity_poly.pdbx_seq_one_letter_code
_entity_poly.pdbx_strand_id
1 'polypeptide(L)'
;IKFAKKSLGISVKYYLDYLRKPNFENTSAMCFAANLSGKAINISRTTAPHAVSYPFTSLFNISHGHAVSLTLEKFLKFNFINSRKANCSFDLNLRFKSLFDIFGVKNINELEIFFIEMKKKAKLESNFDKLKIKLNLNLDKILSGINVPRLKNNPIDLNIKDIKTILLKSN
;
A
#
# COMPACT_ATOMS: atom_id res chain seq x y z
N ILE A 1 -3.32 16.28 -3.92
CA ILE A 1 -2.39 15.62 -4.86
C ILE A 1 -0.97 16.13 -4.74
N LYS A 2 -0.70 17.43 -4.69
CA LYS A 2 0.67 17.97 -4.64
C LYS A 2 1.50 17.34 -3.52
N PHE A 3 0.96 17.26 -2.30
CA PHE A 3 1.65 16.66 -1.15
C PHE A 3 1.99 15.19 -1.37
N ALA A 4 1.02 14.40 -1.83
CA ALA A 4 1.24 12.97 -2.09
C ALA A 4 2.31 12.73 -3.16
N LYS A 5 2.23 13.43 -4.31
CA LYS A 5 3.24 13.32 -5.38
C LYS A 5 4.64 13.64 -4.88
N LYS A 6 4.80 14.77 -4.15
CA LYS A 6 6.10 15.19 -3.62
C LYS A 6 6.62 14.20 -2.58
N SER A 7 5.76 13.72 -1.67
CA SER A 7 6.12 12.69 -0.69
C SER A 7 6.61 11.41 -1.36
N LEU A 8 5.86 10.88 -2.32
CA LEU A 8 6.23 9.66 -3.04
C LEU A 8 7.55 9.82 -3.79
N GLY A 9 7.74 10.91 -4.53
CA GLY A 9 9.00 11.15 -5.27
C GLY A 9 10.23 11.18 -4.35
N ILE A 10 10.11 11.82 -3.18
CA ILE A 10 11.17 11.83 -2.17
C ILE A 10 11.39 10.43 -1.61
N SER A 11 10.32 9.71 -1.26
CA SER A 11 10.41 8.36 -0.70
C SER A 11 11.06 7.39 -1.67
N VAL A 12 10.68 7.41 -2.94
CA VAL A 12 11.28 6.56 -3.99
C VAL A 12 12.79 6.81 -4.10
N LYS A 13 13.20 8.08 -4.00
CA LYS A 13 14.61 8.47 -4.13
C LYS A 13 15.47 8.06 -2.93
N TYR A 14 14.96 8.24 -1.70
CA TYR A 14 15.81 8.18 -0.50
C TYR A 14 15.56 6.97 0.41
N TYR A 15 14.45 6.25 0.25
CA TYR A 15 14.04 5.22 1.21
C TYR A 15 15.08 4.11 1.42
N LEU A 16 15.61 3.53 0.34
CA LEU A 16 16.57 2.43 0.45
C LEU A 16 17.94 2.89 0.98
N ASP A 17 18.36 4.08 0.61
CA ASP A 17 19.63 4.63 1.12
C ASP A 17 19.51 4.99 2.60
N TYR A 18 18.37 5.53 3.01
CA TYR A 18 18.04 5.74 4.42
C TYR A 18 18.09 4.44 5.22
N LEU A 19 17.54 3.35 4.70
CA LEU A 19 17.58 2.05 5.40
C LEU A 19 18.98 1.45 5.49
N ARG A 20 19.81 1.64 4.45
CA ARG A 20 21.16 1.07 4.40
C ARG A 20 22.15 1.84 5.27
N LYS A 21 22.16 3.15 5.13
CA LYS A 21 23.11 4.05 5.80
C LYS A 21 22.45 5.41 6.06
N PRO A 22 21.73 5.56 7.20
CA PRO A 22 21.17 6.85 7.57
C PRO A 22 22.24 7.93 7.66
N ASN A 23 21.94 9.09 7.07
CA ASN A 23 22.74 10.29 7.20
C ASN A 23 21.81 11.51 7.30
N PHE A 24 22.35 12.70 7.51
CA PHE A 24 21.55 13.92 7.66
C PHE A 24 20.65 14.17 6.45
N GLU A 25 21.18 14.02 5.22
CA GLU A 25 20.44 14.29 3.99
C GLU A 25 19.24 13.34 3.83
N ASN A 26 19.48 12.01 3.84
CA ASN A 26 18.42 11.05 3.60
C ASN A 26 17.43 10.98 4.76
N THR A 27 17.86 11.19 6.01
CA THR A 27 16.98 11.26 7.17
C THR A 27 16.08 12.49 7.09
N SER A 28 16.62 13.67 6.79
CA SER A 28 15.84 14.91 6.61
C SER A 28 14.84 14.77 5.46
N ALA A 29 15.25 14.15 4.34
CA ALA A 29 14.38 13.89 3.21
C ALA A 29 13.21 12.96 3.60
N MET A 30 13.47 11.87 4.33
CA MET A 30 12.43 10.95 4.78
C MET A 30 11.48 11.58 5.81
N CYS A 31 12.00 12.39 6.74
CA CYS A 31 11.15 13.16 7.67
C CYS A 31 10.23 14.14 6.92
N PHE A 32 10.77 14.82 5.93
CA PHE A 32 9.98 15.73 5.11
C PHE A 32 8.93 14.98 4.27
N ALA A 33 9.28 13.84 3.67
CA ALA A 33 8.34 12.99 2.96
C ALA A 33 7.20 12.51 3.88
N ALA A 34 7.52 12.08 5.11
CA ALA A 34 6.53 11.66 6.10
C ALA A 34 5.57 12.80 6.48
N ASN A 35 6.08 14.03 6.68
CA ASN A 35 5.24 15.20 6.94
C ASN A 35 4.29 15.49 5.77
N LEU A 36 4.78 15.43 4.53
CA LEU A 36 3.95 15.62 3.33
C LEU A 36 2.89 14.52 3.19
N SER A 37 3.25 13.26 3.50
CA SER A 37 2.30 12.15 3.54
C SER A 37 1.19 12.40 4.57
N GLY A 38 1.54 12.84 5.77
CA GLY A 38 0.56 13.20 6.79
C GLY A 38 -0.41 14.31 6.32
N LYS A 39 0.10 15.36 5.66
CA LYS A 39 -0.74 16.40 5.05
C LYS A 39 -1.67 15.85 3.96
N ALA A 40 -1.18 14.90 3.14
CA ALA A 40 -1.99 14.26 2.12
C ALA A 40 -3.10 13.41 2.74
N ILE A 41 -2.79 12.59 3.75
CA ILE A 41 -3.75 11.74 4.46
C ILE A 41 -4.84 12.56 5.16
N ASN A 42 -4.49 13.70 5.74
CA ASN A 42 -5.45 14.60 6.38
C ASN A 42 -6.53 15.11 5.40
N ILE A 43 -6.19 15.24 4.12
CA ILE A 43 -7.12 15.68 3.06
C ILE A 43 -7.89 14.51 2.44
N SER A 44 -7.18 13.45 2.03
CA SER A 44 -7.72 12.37 1.19
C SER A 44 -8.01 11.08 1.95
N ARG A 45 -7.57 10.97 3.21
CA ARG A 45 -7.62 9.75 4.03
C ARG A 45 -6.84 8.60 3.38
N THR A 46 -7.01 7.39 3.91
CA THR A 46 -6.39 6.15 3.43
C THR A 46 -7.44 5.21 2.82
N THR A 47 -7.00 4.22 2.07
CA THR A 47 -7.85 3.30 1.29
C THR A 47 -7.71 1.84 1.75
N ALA A 48 -8.13 0.90 0.94
CA ALA A 48 -8.20 -0.53 1.25
C ALA A 48 -6.95 -1.16 1.87
N PRO A 49 -5.70 -0.91 1.40
CA PRO A 49 -4.53 -1.51 2.04
C PRO A 49 -4.41 -1.18 3.53
N HIS A 50 -4.72 0.07 3.91
CA HIS A 50 -4.75 0.48 5.31
C HIS A 50 -5.93 -0.13 6.06
N ALA A 51 -7.12 -0.20 5.45
CA ALA A 51 -8.28 -0.81 6.08
C ALA A 51 -8.03 -2.28 6.46
N VAL A 52 -7.38 -3.01 5.56
CA VAL A 52 -7.07 -4.44 5.71
C VAL A 52 -5.83 -4.68 6.60
N SER A 53 -4.96 -3.70 6.79
CA SER A 53 -3.77 -3.86 7.63
C SER A 53 -4.05 -3.98 9.13
N TYR A 54 -5.17 -3.44 9.62
CA TYR A 54 -5.49 -3.42 11.06
C TYR A 54 -5.50 -4.80 11.72
N PRO A 55 -6.20 -5.82 11.18
CA PRO A 55 -6.16 -7.16 11.75
C PRO A 55 -4.78 -7.80 11.73
N PHE A 56 -3.95 -7.52 10.72
CA PHE A 56 -2.56 -8.01 10.72
C PHE A 56 -1.73 -7.41 11.85
N THR A 57 -1.92 -6.14 12.15
CA THR A 57 -1.26 -5.48 13.27
C THR A 57 -1.77 -6.01 14.61
N SER A 58 -3.09 -6.09 14.79
CA SER A 58 -3.69 -6.44 16.09
C SER A 58 -3.59 -7.94 16.44
N LEU A 59 -3.72 -8.82 15.45
CA LEU A 59 -3.73 -10.27 15.69
C LEU A 59 -2.33 -10.90 15.62
N PHE A 60 -1.43 -10.34 14.82
CA PHE A 60 -0.13 -10.96 14.51
C PHE A 60 1.05 -10.07 14.89
N ASN A 61 0.80 -8.94 15.55
CA ASN A 61 1.83 -8.01 16.01
C ASN A 61 2.80 -7.54 14.90
N ILE A 62 2.29 -7.40 13.67
CA ILE A 62 3.07 -6.87 12.54
C ILE A 62 2.99 -5.35 12.59
N SER A 63 4.14 -4.66 12.44
CA SER A 63 4.15 -3.19 12.40
C SER A 63 3.23 -2.67 11.29
N HIS A 64 2.50 -1.57 11.54
CA HIS A 64 1.45 -1.07 10.65
C HIS A 64 1.93 -0.86 9.21
N GLY A 65 3.08 -0.23 9.01
CA GLY A 65 3.64 -0.02 7.66
C GLY A 65 3.95 -1.32 6.93
N HIS A 66 4.48 -2.33 7.64
CA HIS A 66 4.71 -3.65 7.08
C HIS A 66 3.37 -4.33 6.72
N ALA A 67 2.39 -4.29 7.64
CA ALA A 67 1.06 -4.85 7.39
C ALA A 67 0.36 -4.22 6.17
N VAL A 68 0.48 -2.91 5.96
CA VAL A 68 0.00 -2.23 4.75
C VAL A 68 0.71 -2.78 3.50
N SER A 69 2.02 -2.96 3.58
CA SER A 69 2.83 -3.41 2.43
C SER A 69 2.53 -4.83 1.97
N LEU A 70 1.92 -5.68 2.82
CA LEU A 70 1.58 -7.07 2.47
C LEU A 70 0.54 -7.17 1.33
N THR A 71 -0.28 -6.13 1.17
CA THR A 71 -1.39 -6.15 0.22
C THR A 71 -1.41 -4.96 -0.73
N LEU A 72 -0.51 -3.98 -0.57
CA LEU A 72 -0.52 -2.71 -1.29
C LEU A 72 -0.55 -2.89 -2.80
N GLU A 73 0.39 -3.64 -3.36
CA GLU A 73 0.49 -3.84 -4.80
C GLU A 73 -0.70 -4.63 -5.36
N LYS A 74 -1.29 -5.51 -4.57
CA LYS A 74 -2.47 -6.29 -4.98
C LYS A 74 -3.72 -5.41 -5.09
N PHE A 75 -3.93 -4.52 -4.11
CA PHE A 75 -5.02 -3.55 -4.18
C PHE A 75 -4.81 -2.51 -5.29
N LEU A 76 -3.58 -2.07 -5.54
CA LEU A 76 -3.27 -1.19 -6.67
C LEU A 76 -3.61 -1.87 -7.99
N LYS A 77 -3.21 -3.13 -8.16
CA LYS A 77 -3.52 -3.92 -9.35
C LYS A 77 -5.03 -4.14 -9.52
N PHE A 78 -5.73 -4.48 -8.44
CA PHE A 78 -7.20 -4.61 -8.45
C PHE A 78 -7.88 -3.31 -8.88
N ASN A 79 -7.49 -2.18 -8.30
CA ASN A 79 -8.03 -0.86 -8.63
C ASN A 79 -7.75 -0.47 -10.08
N PHE A 80 -6.56 -0.77 -10.60
CA PHE A 80 -6.21 -0.50 -11.99
C PHE A 80 -7.06 -1.31 -12.98
N ILE A 81 -7.15 -2.62 -12.76
CA ILE A 81 -7.92 -3.53 -13.64
C ILE A 81 -9.41 -3.15 -13.65
N ASN A 82 -9.93 -2.71 -12.53
CA ASN A 82 -11.34 -2.34 -12.37
C ASN A 82 -11.59 -0.82 -12.54
N SER A 83 -10.64 -0.05 -13.08
CA SER A 83 -10.70 1.42 -13.13
C SER A 83 -11.96 1.98 -13.80
N ARG A 84 -12.57 1.24 -14.74
CA ARG A 84 -13.85 1.61 -15.36
C ARG A 84 -15.05 1.61 -14.40
N LYS A 85 -14.92 0.94 -13.24
CA LYS A 85 -15.95 0.87 -12.19
C LYS A 85 -15.67 1.85 -11.06
N ALA A 86 -14.74 2.81 -11.27
CA ALA A 86 -14.35 3.74 -10.24
C ALA A 86 -15.52 4.63 -9.80
N ASN A 87 -15.76 4.66 -8.50
CA ASN A 87 -16.74 5.52 -7.86
C ASN A 87 -15.99 6.64 -7.11
N CYS A 88 -15.41 7.57 -7.89
CA CYS A 88 -14.65 8.69 -7.34
C CYS A 88 -14.76 9.93 -8.27
N SER A 89 -14.61 11.11 -7.69
CA SER A 89 -14.74 12.40 -8.38
C SER A 89 -13.55 12.80 -9.25
N PHE A 90 -12.61 11.89 -9.50
CA PHE A 90 -11.41 12.16 -10.29
C PHE A 90 -11.11 11.01 -11.26
N ASP A 91 -10.37 11.31 -12.32
CA ASP A 91 -9.92 10.30 -13.27
C ASP A 91 -8.85 9.39 -12.65
N LEU A 92 -9.22 8.13 -12.39
CA LEU A 92 -8.35 7.14 -11.77
C LEU A 92 -7.19 6.73 -12.71
N ASN A 93 -7.40 6.73 -14.02
CA ASN A 93 -6.34 6.37 -14.97
C ASN A 93 -5.25 7.45 -15.01
N LEU A 94 -5.62 8.73 -14.92
CA LEU A 94 -4.64 9.82 -14.77
C LEU A 94 -3.86 9.73 -13.45
N ARG A 95 -4.47 9.18 -12.39
CA ARG A 95 -3.76 8.92 -11.13
C ARG A 95 -2.74 7.80 -11.30
N PHE A 96 -3.10 6.71 -11.96
CA PHE A 96 -2.17 5.62 -12.25
C PHE A 96 -1.03 6.07 -13.16
N LYS A 97 -1.31 6.86 -14.21
CA LYS A 97 -0.26 7.47 -15.05
C LYS A 97 0.74 8.26 -14.18
N SER A 98 0.22 9.09 -13.28
CA SER A 98 1.08 9.85 -12.36
C SER A 98 1.89 8.96 -11.41
N LEU A 99 1.36 7.80 -10.98
CA LEU A 99 2.12 6.83 -10.20
C LEU A 99 3.22 6.20 -11.06
N PHE A 100 2.92 5.77 -12.27
CA PHE A 100 3.92 5.19 -13.18
C PHE A 100 5.08 6.16 -13.43
N ASP A 101 4.77 7.44 -13.67
CA ASP A 101 5.79 8.49 -13.83
C ASP A 101 6.68 8.62 -12.58
N ILE A 102 6.09 8.63 -11.37
CA ILE A 102 6.85 8.79 -10.11
C ILE A 102 7.74 7.59 -9.83
N PHE A 103 7.27 6.38 -10.12
CA PHE A 103 8.02 5.14 -9.88
C PHE A 103 8.94 4.77 -11.04
N GLY A 104 8.89 5.49 -12.16
CA GLY A 104 9.70 5.22 -13.35
C GLY A 104 9.35 3.90 -14.03
N VAL A 105 8.06 3.52 -13.99
CA VAL A 105 7.54 2.27 -14.57
C VAL A 105 6.52 2.55 -15.68
N LYS A 106 6.29 1.59 -16.57
CA LYS A 106 5.44 1.78 -17.75
C LYS A 106 4.00 1.31 -17.55
N ASN A 107 3.78 0.38 -16.61
CA ASN A 107 2.48 -0.29 -16.43
C ASN A 107 2.33 -0.85 -15.02
N ILE A 108 1.13 -1.38 -14.75
CA ILE A 108 0.78 -1.91 -13.41
C ILE A 108 1.59 -3.14 -13.01
N ASN A 109 2.02 -3.98 -13.97
CA ASN A 109 2.82 -5.16 -13.66
C ASN A 109 4.24 -4.76 -13.25
N GLU A 110 4.83 -3.78 -13.91
CA GLU A 110 6.14 -3.22 -13.51
C GLU A 110 6.05 -2.53 -12.14
N LEU A 111 4.93 -1.84 -11.83
CA LEU A 111 4.70 -1.25 -10.52
C LEU A 111 4.58 -2.33 -9.43
N GLU A 112 3.90 -3.44 -9.70
CA GLU A 112 3.83 -4.59 -8.80
C GLU A 112 5.24 -5.16 -8.53
N ILE A 113 6.03 -5.39 -9.56
CA ILE A 113 7.42 -5.87 -9.45
C ILE A 113 8.26 -4.88 -8.64
N PHE A 114 8.11 -3.59 -8.88
CA PHE A 114 8.82 -2.54 -8.13
C PHE A 114 8.58 -2.67 -6.61
N PHE A 115 7.31 -2.84 -6.18
CA PHE A 115 7.00 -3.00 -4.75
C PHE A 115 7.54 -4.31 -4.17
N ILE A 116 7.48 -5.42 -4.93
CA ILE A 116 8.05 -6.70 -4.52
C ILE A 116 9.56 -6.57 -4.28
N GLU A 117 10.28 -5.99 -5.25
CA GLU A 117 11.73 -5.78 -5.15
C GLU A 117 12.11 -4.79 -4.04
N MET A 118 11.31 -3.74 -3.84
CA MET A 118 11.52 -2.79 -2.75
C MET A 118 11.39 -3.50 -1.38
N LYS A 119 10.36 -4.31 -1.17
CA LYS A 119 10.18 -5.11 0.06
C LYS A 119 11.39 -6.03 0.29
N LYS A 120 11.82 -6.74 -0.74
CA LYS A 120 13.00 -7.62 -0.68
C LYS A 120 14.27 -6.86 -0.29
N LYS A 121 14.54 -5.71 -0.93
CA LYS A 121 15.69 -4.85 -0.60
C LYS A 121 15.60 -4.27 0.82
N ALA A 122 14.40 -3.98 1.30
CA ALA A 122 14.14 -3.52 2.66
C ALA A 122 14.12 -4.65 3.70
N LYS A 123 14.33 -5.91 3.28
CA LYS A 123 14.26 -7.12 4.12
C LYS A 123 12.91 -7.29 4.83
N LEU A 124 11.82 -6.85 4.19
CA LEU A 124 10.46 -7.06 4.67
C LEU A 124 9.93 -8.39 4.13
N GLU A 125 9.55 -9.28 5.04
CA GLU A 125 8.94 -10.56 4.66
C GLU A 125 7.53 -10.33 4.09
N SER A 126 7.21 -10.97 2.97
CA SER A 126 5.91 -10.86 2.29
C SER A 126 5.11 -12.15 2.32
N ASN A 127 5.74 -13.26 2.66
CA ASN A 127 5.10 -14.56 2.71
C ASN A 127 4.39 -14.75 4.05
N PHE A 128 3.10 -15.01 4.02
CA PHE A 128 2.28 -15.15 5.23
C PHE A 128 2.71 -16.33 6.11
N ASP A 129 3.13 -17.48 5.51
CA ASP A 129 3.55 -18.63 6.30
C ASP A 129 4.86 -18.35 7.06
N LYS A 130 5.81 -17.66 6.43
CA LYS A 130 7.04 -17.21 7.11
C LYS A 130 6.76 -16.20 8.21
N LEU A 131 5.72 -15.37 8.05
CA LEU A 131 5.20 -14.48 9.10
C LEU A 131 4.37 -15.23 10.17
N LYS A 132 4.28 -16.58 10.08
CA LYS A 132 3.48 -17.43 10.95
C LYS A 132 1.98 -17.13 10.91
N ILE A 133 1.51 -16.56 9.80
CA ILE A 133 0.10 -16.26 9.56
C ILE A 133 -0.49 -17.40 8.74
N LYS A 134 -1.20 -18.33 9.39
CA LYS A 134 -1.97 -19.35 8.70
C LYS A 134 -3.24 -18.71 8.14
N LEU A 135 -3.14 -18.13 6.93
CA LEU A 135 -4.18 -17.28 6.36
C LEU A 135 -5.54 -18.00 6.31
N ASN A 136 -5.59 -19.26 5.85
CA ASN A 136 -6.82 -20.03 5.74
C ASN A 136 -7.54 -20.21 7.10
N LEU A 137 -6.78 -20.38 8.19
CA LEU A 137 -7.34 -20.57 9.54
C LEU A 137 -7.78 -19.24 10.19
N ASN A 138 -7.22 -18.14 9.76
CA ASN A 138 -7.46 -16.83 10.36
C ASN A 138 -8.28 -15.89 9.47
N LEU A 139 -8.73 -16.36 8.31
CA LEU A 139 -9.36 -15.51 7.31
C LEU A 139 -10.59 -14.78 7.85
N ASP A 140 -11.48 -15.45 8.55
CA ASP A 140 -12.70 -14.85 9.10
C ASP A 140 -12.37 -13.81 10.18
N LYS A 141 -11.35 -14.07 11.01
CA LYS A 141 -10.88 -13.10 12.03
C LYS A 141 -10.25 -11.87 11.36
N ILE A 142 -9.50 -12.06 10.28
CA ILE A 142 -8.93 -10.97 9.50
C ILE A 142 -10.05 -10.16 8.86
N LEU A 143 -11.02 -10.80 8.22
CA LEU A 143 -12.12 -10.12 7.56
C LEU A 143 -12.99 -9.33 8.54
N SER A 144 -13.27 -9.88 9.72
CA SER A 144 -14.06 -9.19 10.77
C SER A 144 -13.33 -8.00 11.39
N GLY A 145 -12.01 -8.00 11.37
CA GLY A 145 -11.17 -6.90 11.89
C GLY A 145 -10.94 -5.74 10.92
N ILE A 146 -11.49 -5.80 9.71
CA ILE A 146 -11.29 -4.77 8.69
C ILE A 146 -12.00 -3.46 9.07
N ASN A 147 -11.31 -2.34 8.92
CA ASN A 147 -11.88 -1.01 9.15
C ASN A 147 -12.77 -0.58 7.98
N VAL A 148 -14.06 -0.87 8.07
CA VAL A 148 -15.06 -0.61 7.01
C VAL A 148 -15.14 0.87 6.60
N PRO A 149 -15.14 1.87 7.52
CA PRO A 149 -15.11 3.28 7.13
C PRO A 149 -13.93 3.66 6.23
N ARG A 150 -12.75 3.08 6.45
CA ARG A 150 -11.57 3.30 5.59
C ARG A 150 -11.66 2.54 4.28
N LEU A 151 -12.29 1.37 4.28
CA LEU A 151 -12.51 0.59 3.06
C LEU A 151 -13.40 1.35 2.06
N LYS A 152 -14.43 2.05 2.54
CA LYS A 152 -15.31 2.89 1.71
C LYS A 152 -14.61 4.04 0.99
N ASN A 153 -13.40 4.39 1.40
CA ASN A 153 -12.60 5.42 0.73
C ASN A 153 -11.77 4.87 -0.46
N ASN A 154 -11.88 3.57 -0.75
CA ASN A 154 -11.22 2.99 -1.90
C ASN A 154 -11.93 3.43 -3.19
N PRO A 155 -11.21 3.76 -4.29
CA PRO A 155 -11.83 4.26 -5.52
C PRO A 155 -12.73 3.23 -6.23
N ILE A 156 -12.53 1.95 -5.94
CA ILE A 156 -13.39 0.85 -6.40
C ILE A 156 -14.09 0.26 -5.19
N ASP A 157 -15.40 0.11 -5.26
CA ASP A 157 -16.15 -0.55 -4.21
C ASP A 157 -15.71 -2.00 -4.07
N LEU A 158 -15.41 -2.39 -2.83
CA LEU A 158 -14.89 -3.71 -2.48
C LEU A 158 -15.90 -4.46 -1.61
N ASN A 159 -16.24 -5.66 -2.02
CA ASN A 159 -16.99 -6.59 -1.19
C ASN A 159 -16.04 -7.61 -0.51
N ILE A 160 -16.57 -8.39 0.42
CA ILE A 160 -15.80 -9.39 1.16
C ILE A 160 -15.17 -10.45 0.24
N LYS A 161 -15.82 -10.83 -0.86
CA LYS A 161 -15.28 -11.81 -1.82
C LYS A 161 -14.05 -11.25 -2.54
N ASP A 162 -14.09 -9.96 -2.90
CA ASP A 162 -12.94 -9.30 -3.54
C ASP A 162 -11.73 -9.31 -2.60
N ILE A 163 -11.94 -8.91 -1.34
CA ILE A 163 -10.86 -8.87 -0.33
C ILE A 163 -10.31 -10.27 -0.09
N LYS A 164 -11.17 -11.27 0.09
CA LYS A 164 -10.78 -12.68 0.23
C LYS A 164 -9.92 -13.14 -0.95
N THR A 165 -10.34 -12.84 -2.17
CA THR A 165 -9.59 -13.18 -3.38
C THR A 165 -8.23 -12.51 -3.43
N ILE A 166 -8.15 -11.23 -3.06
CA ILE A 166 -6.90 -10.47 -3.03
C ILE A 166 -5.95 -11.06 -1.98
N LEU A 167 -6.43 -11.36 -0.78
CA LEU A 167 -5.63 -11.96 0.29
C LEU A 167 -5.10 -13.34 -0.08
N LEU A 168 -5.94 -14.21 -0.64
CA LEU A 168 -5.55 -15.57 -1.03
C LEU A 168 -4.55 -15.61 -2.20
N LYS A 169 -4.58 -14.61 -3.09
CA LYS A 169 -3.59 -14.45 -4.17
C LYS A 169 -2.28 -13.80 -3.69
N SER A 170 -2.19 -13.40 -2.44
CA SER A 170 -1.01 -12.77 -1.84
C SER A 170 -0.04 -13.77 -1.18
N ASN A 171 -0.34 -15.06 -1.29
CA ASN A 171 0.50 -16.17 -0.81
C ASN A 171 1.47 -16.66 -1.86
#